data_135d5e000246597bc0dd16cb10fde698
#
_entry.id   135d5e000246597bc0dd16cb10fde698
#
_cell.length_a   1.000
_cell.length_b   1.000
_cell.length_c   1.000
_cell.angle_alpha   90.00
_cell.angle_beta   90.00
_cell.angle_gamma   90.00
#
_symmetry.space_group_name_H-M   'P 1'
#
loop_
_entity.id
_entity.type
_entity.pdbx_description
1 polymer ?
#
loop_
_entity_poly.entity_id
_entity_poly.type
_entity_poly.pdbx_seq_one_letter_code
_entity_poly.pdbx_strand_id
1 'polypeptide(L)'
;SAASDVYKRQSLFRPVEKGWQWGGEGSYCWFKGEFTIPDALAGQDLFLRPHCVGYEALLWVNGVPFGTLCNKILINDHGNHYCNLILKEAEVGERVSVALESYAGHYVMGTAPFEQQERPSYQYTYRGAEVCVKNEEIIGFALDLHTVLQLARALPEPSFRRGALIDTLTHVHETVYYDPEAVSYTHLR
;
A
#
# COMPACT_ATOMS: atom_id res chain seq x y z
N SER A 1 -1.82 -27.99 5.95
CA SER A 1 -0.72 -27.14 5.48
C SER A 1 -0.33 -26.16 6.60
N ALA A 2 0.93 -25.73 6.66
CA ALA A 2 1.45 -24.87 7.74
C ALA A 2 0.60 -23.59 7.96
N ALA A 3 0.06 -23.00 6.92
CA ALA A 3 -0.82 -21.83 6.98
C ALA A 3 -2.16 -22.13 7.69
N SER A 4 -2.75 -23.29 7.47
CA SER A 4 -3.98 -23.74 8.15
C SER A 4 -3.77 -23.93 9.65
N ASP A 5 -2.56 -24.31 10.06
CA ASP A 5 -2.25 -24.53 11.49
C ASP A 5 -1.99 -23.23 12.25
N VAL A 6 -1.44 -22.21 11.61
CA VAL A 6 -1.25 -20.87 12.22
C VAL A 6 -2.63 -20.20 12.46
N TYR A 7 -3.56 -20.36 11.55
CA TYR A 7 -4.91 -19.81 11.72
C TYR A 7 -5.69 -20.43 12.90
N LYS A 8 -5.42 -21.69 13.20
CA LYS A 8 -6.07 -22.42 14.33
C LYS A 8 -5.50 -22.08 15.71
N ARG A 9 -4.31 -21.47 15.79
CA ARG A 9 -3.65 -21.14 17.06
C ARG A 9 -3.91 -19.71 17.50
N GLN A 10 -5.19 -19.35 17.75
CA GLN A 10 -5.56 -18.01 18.25
C GLN A 10 -4.84 -17.60 19.54
N SER A 11 -4.42 -18.56 20.37
CA SER A 11 -3.67 -18.32 21.61
C SER A 11 -2.25 -17.75 21.41
N LEU A 12 -1.74 -17.73 20.17
CA LEU A 12 -0.42 -17.17 19.85
C LEU A 12 -0.48 -15.69 19.46
N PHE A 13 -1.67 -15.15 19.16
CA PHE A 13 -1.83 -13.75 18.80
C PHE A 13 -2.01 -12.91 20.06
N ARG A 14 -1.33 -11.78 20.10
CA ARG A 14 -1.48 -10.75 21.12
C ARG A 14 -1.87 -9.42 20.47
N PRO A 15 -2.63 -8.57 21.18
CA PRO A 15 -2.88 -7.22 20.70
C PRO A 15 -1.57 -6.48 20.42
N VAL A 16 -1.56 -5.67 19.37
CA VAL A 16 -0.42 -4.84 18.98
C VAL A 16 -0.87 -3.40 18.85
N GLU A 17 -0.07 -2.46 19.36
CA GLU A 17 -0.31 -1.03 19.28
C GLU A 17 0.59 -0.38 18.23
N LYS A 18 0.14 0.76 17.69
CA LYS A 18 0.97 1.58 16.78
C LYS A 18 2.28 1.97 17.47
N GLY A 19 3.38 1.84 16.75
CA GLY A 19 4.73 2.07 17.27
C GLY A 19 5.49 0.81 17.65
N TRP A 20 4.81 -0.34 17.75
CA TRP A 20 5.49 -1.61 18.03
C TRP A 20 6.51 -1.96 16.93
N GLN A 21 7.70 -2.39 17.37
CA GLN A 21 8.79 -2.77 16.49
C GLN A 21 8.81 -4.27 16.26
N TRP A 22 9.05 -4.66 15.01
CA TRP A 22 9.20 -6.05 14.63
C TRP A 22 10.23 -6.19 13.50
N GLY A 23 10.72 -7.39 13.27
CA GLY A 23 11.65 -7.66 12.18
C GLY A 23 12.83 -8.49 12.64
N GLY A 24 13.95 -8.28 11.97
CA GLY A 24 15.14 -9.09 11.98
C GLY A 24 15.28 -9.85 10.67
N GLU A 25 16.50 -9.95 10.16
CA GLU A 25 16.78 -10.61 8.88
C GLU A 25 16.20 -12.03 8.85
N GLY A 26 15.44 -12.34 7.79
CA GLY A 26 14.80 -13.64 7.59
C GLY A 26 13.59 -13.94 8.48
N SER A 27 13.17 -12.98 9.32
CA SER A 27 12.04 -13.19 10.23
C SER A 27 10.68 -12.98 9.56
N TYR A 28 9.66 -13.61 10.13
CA TYR A 28 8.25 -13.46 9.74
C TYR A 28 7.44 -12.95 10.91
N CYS A 29 6.42 -12.15 10.60
CA CYS A 29 5.41 -11.72 11.57
C CYS A 29 4.01 -11.84 10.96
N TRP A 30 3.08 -12.40 11.74
CA TRP A 30 1.67 -12.49 11.35
C TRP A 30 0.87 -11.40 12.03
N PHE A 31 0.20 -10.56 11.24
CA PHE A 31 -0.79 -9.61 11.72
C PHE A 31 -2.17 -10.12 11.35
N LYS A 32 -3.12 -10.02 12.28
CA LYS A 32 -4.50 -10.43 12.06
C LYS A 32 -5.44 -9.36 12.55
N GLY A 33 -6.48 -9.08 11.78
CA GLY A 33 -7.54 -8.16 12.12
C GLY A 33 -8.89 -8.63 11.58
N GLU A 34 -9.95 -8.13 12.19
CA GLU A 34 -11.33 -8.36 11.77
C GLU A 34 -12.08 -7.03 11.86
N PHE A 35 -13.00 -6.81 10.94
CA PHE A 35 -13.88 -5.64 10.95
C PHE A 35 -15.24 -6.01 10.37
N THR A 36 -16.23 -5.19 10.69
CA THR A 36 -17.59 -5.31 10.16
C THR A 36 -17.84 -4.11 9.25
N ILE A 37 -18.45 -4.35 8.09
CA ILE A 37 -18.73 -3.32 7.11
C ILE A 37 -19.77 -2.34 7.68
N PRO A 38 -19.45 -1.04 7.85
CA PRO A 38 -20.40 -0.03 8.26
C PRO A 38 -21.26 0.44 7.07
N ASP A 39 -22.42 1.05 7.37
CA ASP A 39 -23.36 1.57 6.37
C ASP A 39 -22.71 2.51 5.35
N ALA A 40 -21.74 3.32 5.78
CA ALA A 40 -21.04 4.28 4.93
C ALA A 40 -20.19 3.63 3.82
N LEU A 41 -19.88 2.34 3.91
CA LEU A 41 -19.10 1.59 2.94
C LEU A 41 -19.95 0.64 2.08
N ALA A 42 -21.26 0.67 2.25
CA ALA A 42 -22.19 -0.16 1.49
C ALA A 42 -22.07 0.05 -0.03
N GLY A 43 -22.01 -1.04 -0.78
CA GLY A 43 -21.93 -1.03 -2.24
C GLY A 43 -20.58 -0.57 -2.80
N GLN A 44 -19.59 -0.31 -1.94
CA GLN A 44 -18.26 0.13 -2.36
C GLN A 44 -17.30 -1.04 -2.53
N ASP A 45 -16.35 -0.90 -3.45
CA ASP A 45 -15.19 -1.75 -3.54
C ASP A 45 -14.17 -1.38 -2.46
N LEU A 46 -13.84 -2.31 -1.57
CA LEU A 46 -12.97 -2.07 -0.43
C LEU A 46 -11.55 -2.56 -0.67
N PHE A 47 -10.60 -1.74 -0.29
CA PHE A 47 -9.18 -2.00 -0.40
C PHE A 47 -8.53 -2.01 0.99
N LEU A 48 -7.60 -2.93 1.21
CA LEU A 48 -6.74 -2.94 2.40
C LEU A 48 -5.42 -2.24 2.08
N ARG A 49 -5.09 -1.24 2.91
CA ARG A 49 -3.82 -0.52 2.91
C ARG A 49 -3.13 -0.70 4.26
N PRO A 50 -2.26 -1.71 4.40
CA PRO A 50 -1.52 -1.92 5.64
C PRO A 50 -0.26 -1.06 5.71
N HIS A 51 0.09 -0.65 6.92
CA HIS A 51 1.31 0.10 7.24
C HIS A 51 2.24 -0.72 8.14
N CYS A 52 2.30 -2.04 7.90
CA CYS A 52 3.05 -3.00 8.72
C CYS A 52 3.72 -4.10 7.90
N VAL A 53 3.74 -3.99 6.58
CA VAL A 53 4.09 -5.07 5.63
C VAL A 53 5.53 -5.57 5.78
N GLY A 54 6.47 -4.72 6.20
CA GLY A 54 7.87 -5.07 6.15
C GLY A 54 8.43 -5.00 4.72
N TYR A 55 9.18 -6.00 4.30
CA TYR A 55 9.71 -6.09 2.95
C TYR A 55 8.62 -6.50 1.95
N GLU A 56 7.91 -7.57 2.27
CA GLU A 56 6.76 -8.07 1.52
C GLU A 56 5.79 -8.82 2.44
N ALA A 57 4.57 -9.02 2.01
CA ALA A 57 3.59 -9.81 2.74
C ALA A 57 2.63 -10.56 1.80
N LEU A 58 2.20 -11.72 2.25
CA LEU A 58 1.05 -12.42 1.68
C LEU A 58 -0.20 -12.00 2.44
N LEU A 59 -1.20 -11.53 1.70
CA LEU A 59 -2.51 -11.17 2.24
C LEU A 59 -3.44 -12.38 2.21
N TRP A 60 -4.14 -12.58 3.31
CA TRP A 60 -5.21 -13.55 3.48
C TRP A 60 -6.50 -12.82 3.77
N VAL A 61 -7.56 -13.15 3.05
CA VAL A 61 -8.92 -12.62 3.30
C VAL A 61 -9.84 -13.81 3.59
N ASN A 62 -10.55 -13.73 4.71
CA ASN A 62 -11.44 -14.80 5.18
C ASN A 62 -10.79 -16.20 5.17
N GLY A 63 -9.50 -16.26 5.51
CA GLY A 63 -8.73 -17.50 5.60
C GLY A 63 -8.22 -18.07 4.28
N VAL A 64 -8.36 -17.34 3.19
CA VAL A 64 -7.89 -17.74 1.85
C VAL A 64 -6.75 -16.82 1.42
N PRO A 65 -5.64 -17.34 0.84
CA PRO A 65 -4.61 -16.51 0.21
C PRO A 65 -5.24 -15.65 -0.88
N PHE A 66 -4.97 -14.36 -0.86
CA PHE A 66 -5.70 -13.42 -1.69
C PHE A 66 -4.81 -12.57 -2.60
N GLY A 67 -3.69 -12.10 -2.08
CA GLY A 67 -2.79 -11.23 -2.85
C GLY A 67 -1.47 -10.98 -2.13
N THR A 68 -0.62 -10.20 -2.75
CA THR A 68 0.68 -9.83 -2.21
C THR A 68 0.79 -8.32 -2.01
N LEU A 69 1.58 -7.93 -1.04
CA LEU A 69 1.90 -6.55 -0.69
C LEU A 69 3.42 -6.41 -0.63
N CYS A 70 3.95 -5.30 -1.09
CA CYS A 70 5.37 -5.04 -1.10
C CYS A 70 5.64 -3.55 -0.89
N ASN A 71 6.53 -3.23 0.05
CA ASN A 71 7.01 -1.86 0.27
C ASN A 71 8.27 -1.54 -0.52
N LYS A 72 8.80 -2.51 -1.25
CA LYS A 72 10.02 -2.28 -2.02
C LYS A 72 9.72 -1.35 -3.18
N ILE A 73 10.36 -0.21 -3.19
CA ILE A 73 10.41 0.68 -4.34
C ILE A 73 11.37 0.05 -5.34
N LEU A 74 10.83 -0.43 -6.44
CA LEU A 74 11.64 -0.86 -7.58
C LEU A 74 12.12 0.36 -8.35
N ILE A 75 12.95 0.14 -9.35
CA ILE A 75 13.59 1.18 -10.16
C ILE A 75 12.59 2.28 -10.54
N ASN A 76 12.94 3.54 -10.30
CA ASN A 76 12.17 4.74 -10.64
C ASN A 76 10.77 4.82 -9.97
N ASP A 77 10.64 4.43 -8.74
CA ASP A 77 9.39 4.51 -7.95
C ASP A 77 8.22 3.68 -8.51
N HIS A 78 8.50 2.70 -9.34
CA HIS A 78 7.50 1.79 -9.90
C HIS A 78 7.41 0.47 -9.11
N GLY A 79 6.24 -0.14 -9.10
CA GLY A 79 6.01 -1.51 -8.65
C GLY A 79 5.68 -1.68 -7.17
N ASN A 80 5.22 -0.64 -6.51
CA ASN A 80 4.80 -0.71 -5.11
C ASN A 80 3.38 -1.25 -4.98
N HIS A 81 3.24 -2.48 -4.53
CA HIS A 81 1.95 -3.10 -4.22
C HIS A 81 1.62 -2.92 -2.73
N TYR A 82 1.09 -1.75 -2.36
CA TYR A 82 0.78 -1.40 -0.97
C TYR A 82 -0.72 -1.36 -0.65
N CYS A 83 -1.57 -1.66 -1.63
CA CYS A 83 -3.02 -1.63 -1.47
C CYS A 83 -3.67 -2.71 -2.34
N ASN A 84 -4.46 -3.59 -1.75
CA ASN A 84 -5.18 -4.65 -2.46
C ASN A 84 -6.69 -4.51 -2.30
N LEU A 85 -7.43 -4.75 -3.39
CA LEU A 85 -8.87 -4.97 -3.33
C LEU A 85 -9.15 -6.22 -2.48
N ILE A 86 -9.98 -6.12 -1.45
CA ILE A 86 -10.30 -7.23 -0.56
C ILE A 86 -11.77 -7.65 -0.64
N LEU A 87 -12.64 -6.77 -1.10
CA LEU A 87 -14.07 -7.02 -1.22
C LEU A 87 -14.65 -6.13 -2.31
N LYS A 88 -15.53 -6.68 -3.15
CA LYS A 88 -16.33 -5.94 -4.12
C LYS A 88 -17.73 -5.75 -3.61
N GLU A 89 -18.33 -4.58 -3.91
CA GLU A 89 -19.74 -4.29 -3.62
C GLU A 89 -20.12 -4.66 -2.18
N ALA A 90 -19.36 -4.14 -1.21
CA ALA A 90 -19.45 -4.50 0.21
C ALA A 90 -20.87 -4.47 0.76
N GLU A 91 -21.28 -5.50 1.50
CA GLU A 91 -22.58 -5.57 2.16
C GLU A 91 -22.50 -5.09 3.60
N VAL A 92 -23.50 -4.29 4.04
CA VAL A 92 -23.59 -3.80 5.42
C VAL A 92 -23.65 -4.97 6.40
N GLY A 93 -22.86 -4.90 7.46
CA GLY A 93 -22.83 -5.91 8.51
C GLY A 93 -22.02 -7.16 8.16
N GLU A 94 -21.51 -7.27 6.93
CA GLU A 94 -20.59 -8.35 6.56
C GLU A 94 -19.31 -8.25 7.43
N ARG A 95 -18.87 -9.40 7.94
CA ARG A 95 -17.65 -9.52 8.74
C ARG A 95 -16.51 -10.02 7.88
N VAL A 96 -15.45 -9.24 7.81
CA VAL A 96 -14.26 -9.56 7.02
C VAL A 96 -13.08 -9.79 7.96
N SER A 97 -12.41 -10.92 7.81
CA SER A 97 -11.16 -11.19 8.48
C SER A 97 -9.98 -11.05 7.52
N VAL A 98 -8.94 -10.37 7.96
CA VAL A 98 -7.70 -10.18 7.20
C VAL A 98 -6.51 -10.69 8.00
N ALA A 99 -5.56 -11.30 7.31
CA ALA A 99 -4.28 -11.61 7.91
C ALA A 99 -3.15 -11.30 6.92
N LEU A 100 -2.01 -10.88 7.45
CA LEU A 100 -0.79 -10.59 6.72
C LEU A 100 0.31 -11.49 7.24
N GLU A 101 0.86 -12.31 6.37
CA GLU A 101 2.10 -13.04 6.58
C GLU A 101 3.24 -12.15 6.08
N SER A 102 3.77 -11.36 7.00
CA SER A 102 4.77 -10.33 6.68
C SER A 102 6.18 -10.87 6.84
N TYR A 103 7.00 -10.63 5.84
CA TYR A 103 8.40 -11.03 5.78
C TYR A 103 9.30 -9.80 5.93
N ALA A 104 10.29 -9.90 6.82
CA ALA A 104 11.21 -8.79 7.08
C ALA A 104 12.27 -8.60 5.98
N GLY A 105 12.52 -9.62 5.17
CA GLY A 105 13.56 -9.60 4.15
C GLY A 105 14.87 -10.20 4.61
N HIS A 106 15.78 -10.37 3.66
CA HIS A 106 17.15 -10.80 3.92
C HIS A 106 18.11 -10.09 2.96
N TYR A 107 19.37 -10.11 3.33
CA TYR A 107 20.41 -9.51 2.51
C TYR A 107 20.65 -10.35 1.25
N VAL A 108 20.52 -9.69 0.11
CA VAL A 108 20.82 -10.28 -1.20
C VAL A 108 22.06 -9.61 -1.74
N MET A 109 23.15 -10.37 -1.87
CA MET A 109 24.29 -9.95 -2.68
C MET A 109 24.00 -10.30 -4.13
N GLY A 110 23.96 -9.31 -4.97
CA GLY A 110 23.62 -9.54 -6.37
C GLY A 110 23.94 -8.38 -7.28
N THR A 111 23.75 -8.65 -8.57
CA THR A 111 23.85 -7.65 -9.63
C THR A 111 22.58 -6.81 -9.69
N ALA A 112 22.68 -5.59 -10.23
CA ALA A 112 21.52 -4.75 -10.50
C ALA A 112 20.40 -5.56 -11.20
N PRO A 113 19.10 -5.30 -10.89
CA PRO A 113 18.58 -4.23 -10.03
C PRO A 113 18.49 -4.57 -8.53
N PHE A 114 18.98 -5.71 -8.09
CA PHE A 114 18.86 -6.23 -6.73
C PHE A 114 20.09 -5.98 -5.85
N GLU A 115 21.05 -5.24 -6.40
CA GLU A 115 22.25 -4.89 -5.66
C GLU A 115 21.92 -3.97 -4.48
N GLN A 116 22.27 -4.42 -3.29
CA GLN A 116 22.17 -3.64 -2.06
C GLN A 116 23.57 -3.19 -1.67
N GLN A 117 23.81 -1.86 -1.69
CA GLN A 117 25.09 -1.29 -1.30
C GLN A 117 25.31 -1.34 0.23
N GLU A 118 24.23 -1.24 1.00
CA GLU A 118 24.26 -1.33 2.45
C GLU A 118 23.29 -2.39 2.96
N ARG A 119 23.67 -3.08 4.04
CA ARG A 119 22.80 -4.07 4.68
C ARG A 119 21.70 -3.36 5.46
N PRO A 120 20.41 -3.52 5.09
CA PRO A 120 19.31 -2.93 5.83
C PRO A 120 19.19 -3.47 7.25
N SER A 121 18.55 -2.70 8.13
CA SER A 121 18.30 -3.16 9.51
C SER A 121 17.24 -4.25 9.60
N TYR A 122 16.37 -4.36 8.58
CA TYR A 122 15.19 -5.24 8.56
C TYR A 122 14.27 -5.05 9.76
N GLN A 123 14.25 -3.85 10.33
CA GLN A 123 13.38 -3.45 11.43
C GLN A 123 12.25 -2.56 10.92
N TYR A 124 11.04 -2.87 11.35
CA TYR A 124 9.83 -2.20 10.89
C TYR A 124 8.98 -1.77 12.06
N THR A 125 8.22 -0.72 11.85
CA THR A 125 7.27 -0.21 12.84
C THR A 125 5.86 -0.56 12.41
N TYR A 126 5.09 -1.19 13.28
CA TYR A 126 3.66 -1.37 13.08
C TYR A 126 2.95 -0.02 13.17
N ARG A 127 2.29 0.41 12.10
CA ARG A 127 1.54 1.66 12.01
C ARG A 127 0.05 1.47 11.77
N GLY A 128 -0.42 0.21 11.87
CA GLY A 128 -1.81 -0.14 11.64
C GLY A 128 -2.11 -0.60 10.21
N ALA A 129 -3.38 -0.69 9.91
CA ALA A 129 -3.91 -0.94 8.58
C ALA A 129 -5.20 -0.14 8.40
N GLU A 130 -5.53 0.21 7.18
CA GLU A 130 -6.70 0.99 6.81
C GLU A 130 -7.52 0.21 5.77
N VAL A 131 -8.84 0.25 5.92
CA VAL A 131 -9.77 -0.12 4.86
C VAL A 131 -10.18 1.16 4.16
N CYS A 132 -10.03 1.21 2.86
CA CYS A 132 -10.27 2.42 2.08
C CYS A 132 -11.05 2.13 0.80
N VAL A 133 -11.66 3.16 0.27
CA VAL A 133 -12.28 3.22 -1.06
C VAL A 133 -11.37 4.05 -1.96
N LYS A 134 -11.19 3.63 -3.19
CA LYS A 134 -10.43 4.40 -4.18
C LYS A 134 -11.33 5.41 -4.87
N ASN A 135 -10.86 6.64 -4.97
CA ASN A 135 -11.44 7.62 -5.89
C ASN A 135 -10.73 7.48 -7.25
N GLU A 136 -11.34 6.75 -8.16
CA GLU A 136 -10.76 6.42 -9.47
C GLU A 136 -10.52 7.68 -10.34
N GLU A 137 -11.33 8.72 -10.20
CA GLU A 137 -11.13 9.97 -10.94
C GLU A 137 -9.86 10.69 -10.46
N ILE A 138 -9.67 10.80 -9.15
CA ILE A 138 -8.46 11.42 -8.58
C ILE A 138 -7.22 10.58 -8.90
N ILE A 139 -7.32 9.26 -8.83
CA ILE A 139 -6.22 8.37 -9.18
C ILE A 139 -5.86 8.51 -10.66
N GLY A 140 -6.85 8.51 -11.55
CA GLY A 140 -6.65 8.72 -12.98
C GLY A 140 -5.96 10.04 -13.27
N PHE A 141 -6.46 11.13 -12.69
CA PHE A 141 -5.85 12.46 -12.80
C PHE A 141 -4.39 12.48 -12.32
N ALA A 142 -4.11 11.87 -11.16
CA ALA A 142 -2.76 11.81 -10.61
C ALA A 142 -1.79 11.03 -11.50
N LEU A 143 -2.25 9.91 -12.09
CA LEU A 143 -1.45 9.12 -13.03
C LEU A 143 -1.18 9.89 -14.33
N ASP A 144 -2.16 10.58 -14.89
CA ASP A 144 -2.00 11.42 -16.07
C ASP A 144 -1.00 12.55 -15.82
N LEU A 145 -1.17 13.26 -14.71
CA LEU A 145 -0.26 14.31 -14.27
C LEU A 145 1.17 13.81 -14.11
N HIS A 146 1.35 12.66 -13.45
CA HIS A 146 2.65 12.01 -13.30
C HIS A 146 3.27 11.67 -14.65
N THR A 147 2.50 11.08 -15.56
CA THR A 147 2.95 10.72 -16.91
C THR A 147 3.41 11.92 -17.70
N VAL A 148 2.63 13.01 -17.71
CA VAL A 148 2.98 14.26 -18.40
C VAL A 148 4.24 14.88 -17.79
N LEU A 149 4.38 14.87 -16.46
CA LEU A 149 5.56 15.38 -15.77
C LEU A 149 6.83 14.58 -16.13
N GLN A 150 6.75 13.25 -16.13
CA GLN A 150 7.88 12.39 -16.51
C GLN A 150 8.28 12.59 -17.96
N LEU A 151 7.30 12.73 -18.87
CA LEU A 151 7.57 13.04 -20.27
C LEU A 151 8.28 14.41 -20.43
N ALA A 152 7.81 15.44 -19.72
CA ALA A 152 8.45 16.76 -19.76
C ALA A 152 9.90 16.71 -19.26
N ARG A 153 10.18 15.90 -18.22
CA ARG A 153 11.55 15.69 -17.69
C ARG A 153 12.46 14.94 -18.68
N ALA A 154 11.92 13.97 -19.40
CA ALA A 154 12.69 13.15 -20.34
C ALA A 154 13.03 13.87 -21.65
N LEU A 155 12.31 14.92 -22.01
CA LEU A 155 12.55 15.67 -23.24
C LEU A 155 13.71 16.67 -23.09
N PRO A 156 14.53 16.89 -24.16
CA PRO A 156 15.60 17.90 -24.15
C PRO A 156 15.08 19.31 -23.87
N GLU A 157 15.88 20.13 -23.19
CA GLU A 157 15.48 21.51 -22.82
C GLU A 157 15.03 22.38 -24.01
N PRO A 158 15.75 22.41 -25.16
CA PRO A 158 15.34 23.24 -26.29
C PRO A 158 14.22 22.60 -27.12
N SER A 159 13.37 21.77 -26.53
CA SER A 159 12.28 21.10 -27.25
C SER A 159 10.98 21.92 -27.16
N PHE A 160 10.39 22.24 -28.29
CA PHE A 160 9.05 22.84 -28.35
C PHE A 160 7.99 21.99 -27.60
N ARG A 161 8.08 20.67 -27.74
CA ARG A 161 7.19 19.75 -27.02
C ARG A 161 7.33 19.89 -25.50
N ARG A 162 8.57 19.99 -24.99
CA ARG A 162 8.80 20.19 -23.57
C ARG A 162 8.18 21.50 -23.08
N GLY A 163 8.36 22.59 -23.83
CA GLY A 163 7.72 23.88 -23.54
C GLY A 163 6.20 23.76 -23.42
N ALA A 164 5.54 23.16 -24.42
CA ALA A 164 4.10 22.97 -24.41
C ALA A 164 3.61 22.12 -23.23
N LEU A 165 4.35 21.07 -22.84
CA LEU A 165 4.01 20.26 -21.65
C LEU A 165 4.16 21.05 -20.34
N ILE A 166 5.21 21.87 -20.23
CA ILE A 166 5.42 22.73 -19.06
C ILE A 166 4.30 23.77 -18.95
N ASP A 167 3.90 24.40 -20.04
CA ASP A 167 2.78 25.34 -20.06
C ASP A 167 1.47 24.68 -19.62
N THR A 168 1.22 23.45 -20.11
CA THR A 168 0.06 22.66 -19.69
C THR A 168 0.09 22.34 -18.20
N LEU A 169 1.24 21.87 -17.67
CA LEU A 169 1.42 21.57 -16.24
C LEU A 169 1.24 22.81 -15.37
N THR A 170 1.75 23.96 -15.82
CA THR A 170 1.59 25.24 -15.14
C THR A 170 0.10 25.63 -15.06
N HIS A 171 -0.61 25.51 -16.17
CA HIS A 171 -2.05 25.80 -16.21
C HIS A 171 -2.85 24.86 -15.29
N VAL A 172 -2.54 23.56 -15.28
CA VAL A 172 -3.15 22.59 -14.34
C VAL A 172 -2.86 23.01 -12.88
N HIS A 173 -1.62 23.36 -12.59
CA HIS A 173 -1.25 23.80 -11.22
C HIS A 173 -2.01 25.06 -10.79
N GLU A 174 -2.22 26.01 -11.68
CA GLU A 174 -2.97 27.24 -11.40
C GLU A 174 -4.47 27.01 -11.22
N THR A 175 -5.02 25.96 -11.85
CA THR A 175 -6.46 25.65 -11.80
C THR A 175 -6.84 24.67 -10.69
N VAL A 176 -5.92 23.84 -10.23
CA VAL A 176 -6.18 22.90 -9.12
C VAL A 176 -6.16 23.64 -7.80
N TYR A 177 -7.32 23.77 -7.19
CA TYR A 177 -7.45 24.25 -5.82
C TYR A 177 -7.23 23.10 -4.84
N TYR A 178 -6.23 23.23 -3.99
CA TYR A 178 -5.97 22.29 -2.92
C TYR A 178 -6.43 22.88 -1.58
N ASP A 179 -7.46 22.26 -1.00
CA ASP A 179 -7.92 22.56 0.36
C ASP A 179 -7.41 21.48 1.32
N PRO A 180 -6.38 21.78 2.14
CA PRO A 180 -5.84 20.84 3.08
C PRO A 180 -6.83 20.43 4.20
N GLU A 181 -7.87 21.24 4.46
CA GLU A 181 -8.89 20.96 5.47
C GLU A 181 -10.02 20.06 4.93
N ALA A 182 -10.23 20.02 3.61
CA ALA A 182 -11.21 19.16 2.98
C ALA A 182 -10.81 17.68 2.92
N VAL A 183 -9.55 17.35 3.20
CA VAL A 183 -9.06 15.98 3.27
C VAL A 183 -9.36 15.40 4.66
N SER A 184 -10.63 15.09 4.92
CA SER A 184 -10.98 14.34 6.13
C SER A 184 -10.67 12.86 5.93
N TYR A 185 -9.61 12.39 6.57
CA TYR A 185 -9.39 10.94 6.72
C TYR A 185 -10.37 10.42 7.76
N THR A 186 -11.32 9.61 7.33
CA THR A 186 -12.16 8.86 8.26
C THR A 186 -11.29 7.78 8.90
N HIS A 187 -10.75 8.06 10.07
CA HIS A 187 -10.10 7.06 10.89
C HIS A 187 -11.19 6.18 11.50
N LEU A 188 -11.33 4.96 11.01
CA LEU A 188 -12.04 3.92 11.72
C LEU A 188 -11.22 3.57 12.97
N ARG A 189 -11.78 3.83 14.14
CA ARG A 189 -11.23 3.42 15.45
C ARG A 189 -11.62 1.99 15.75
#